data_82177eb93f69c30e4cda083b5d3fb8bf
#
_entry.id   82177eb93f69c30e4cda083b5d3fb8bf
#
_cell.length_a   1.000
_cell.length_b   1.000
_cell.length_c   1.000
_cell.angle_alpha   90.00
_cell.angle_beta   90.00
_cell.angle_gamma   90.00
#
_symmetry.space_group_name_H-M   'P 1'
#
loop_
_entity.id
_entity.type
_entity.pdbx_description
1 polymer ?
#
loop_
_entity_poly.entity_id
_entity_poly.type
_entity_poly.pdbx_seq_one_letter_code
_entity_poly.pdbx_strand_id
1 'polypeptide(L)'
;RYTAPVDGTYAFWFHTNVQRSGGAGYYLVHWYKNGSNVSNNAGGNIYDQHTGSGWNNLSGCIMLALQEGDYIEVYNGSQVANYDGNNYGQFMGWLVG
;
A
#
# COMPACT_ATOMS: atom_id res chain seq x y z
N ARG A 1 7.97 -6.31 2.73
CA ARG A 1 7.52 -6.57 4.11
C ARG A 1 8.31 -5.71 5.10
N TYR A 2 7.62 -5.17 6.07
CA TYR A 2 8.24 -4.47 7.19
C TYR A 2 7.86 -5.20 8.49
N THR A 3 8.85 -5.60 9.26
CA THR A 3 8.65 -6.27 10.54
C THR A 3 8.99 -5.33 11.70
N ALA A 4 8.08 -5.19 12.65
CA ALA A 4 8.26 -4.29 13.79
C ALA A 4 9.36 -4.83 14.71
N PRO A 5 10.43 -4.06 14.94
CA PRO A 5 11.51 -4.49 15.83
C PRO A 5 11.20 -4.34 17.32
N VAL A 6 10.22 -3.54 17.66
CA VAL A 6 9.77 -3.29 19.05
C VAL A 6 8.27 -2.99 19.03
N ASP A 7 7.63 -3.08 20.19
CA ASP A 7 6.24 -2.61 20.35
C ASP A 7 6.17 -1.11 20.15
N GLY A 8 5.13 -0.64 19.51
CA GLY A 8 4.93 0.80 19.33
C GLY A 8 3.92 1.13 18.25
N THR A 9 3.80 2.43 17.99
CA THR A 9 2.98 2.94 16.88
C THR A 9 3.90 3.25 15.71
N TYR A 10 3.53 2.74 14.56
CA TYR A 10 4.33 2.86 13.33
C TYR A 10 3.52 3.57 12.26
N ALA A 11 4.22 4.39 11.48
CA ALA A 11 3.68 4.97 10.26
C ALA A 11 4.24 4.23 9.06
N PHE A 12 3.41 3.98 8.07
CA PHE A 12 3.81 3.34 6.82
C PHE A 12 3.39 4.20 5.65
N TRP A 13 4.23 4.24 4.65
CA TRP A 13 3.98 4.96 3.42
C TRP A 13 4.29 4.07 2.23
N PHE A 14 3.41 4.10 1.26
CA PHE A 14 3.57 3.39 0.00
C PHE A 14 3.34 4.33 -1.15
N HIS A 15 4.21 4.27 -2.13
CA HIS A 15 4.10 5.03 -3.36
C HIS A 15 4.54 4.17 -4.53
N THR A 16 3.78 4.20 -5.61
CA THR A 16 4.17 3.54 -6.85
C THR A 16 3.54 4.23 -8.04
N ASN A 17 4.10 3.97 -9.21
CA ASN A 17 3.44 4.26 -10.47
C ASN A 17 2.71 3.01 -10.95
N VAL A 18 1.53 3.20 -11.48
CA VAL A 18 0.73 2.12 -12.03
C VAL A 18 0.36 2.44 -13.46
N GLN A 19 0.26 1.39 -14.27
CA GLN A 19 -0.18 1.50 -15.65
C GLN A 19 -1.36 0.57 -15.87
N ARG A 20 -2.36 1.09 -16.55
CA ARG A 20 -3.49 0.31 -16.99
C ARG A 20 -3.53 0.26 -18.51
N SER A 21 -3.66 -0.93 -19.06
CA SER A 21 -3.77 -1.13 -20.49
C SER A 21 -5.23 -1.15 -20.92
N GLY A 22 -5.73 0.01 -21.32
CA GLY A 22 -7.06 0.16 -21.91
C GLY A 22 -8.21 0.15 -20.91
N GLY A 23 -9.28 0.82 -21.29
CA GLY A 23 -10.54 0.82 -20.57
C GLY A 23 -10.55 1.56 -19.23
N ALA A 24 -11.75 1.76 -18.69
CA ALA A 24 -11.93 2.32 -17.37
C ALA A 24 -11.76 1.25 -16.30
N GLY A 25 -11.38 1.67 -15.10
CA GLY A 25 -11.21 0.77 -13.97
C GLY A 25 -10.64 1.48 -12.77
N TYR A 26 -10.14 0.72 -11.83
CA TYR A 26 -9.56 1.29 -10.61
C TYR A 26 -8.24 0.63 -10.28
N TYR A 27 -7.43 1.38 -9.56
CA TYR A 27 -6.23 0.90 -8.88
C TYR A 27 -6.54 0.83 -7.39
N LEU A 28 -6.13 -0.25 -6.75
CA LEU A 28 -6.43 -0.49 -5.35
C LEU A 28 -5.26 -1.21 -4.70
N VAL A 29 -4.81 -0.69 -3.58
CA VAL A 29 -3.76 -1.31 -2.77
C VAL A 29 -4.29 -1.47 -1.36
N HIS A 30 -4.13 -2.65 -0.83
CA HIS A 30 -4.53 -3.00 0.54
C HIS A 30 -3.32 -3.07 1.45
N TRP A 31 -3.52 -2.68 2.69
CA TRP A 31 -2.56 -2.90 3.76
C TRP A 31 -2.88 -4.20 4.47
N TYR A 32 -1.86 -5.03 4.65
CA TYR A 32 -1.99 -6.31 5.33
C TYR A 32 -1.10 -6.34 6.56
N LYS A 33 -1.66 -6.79 7.67
CA LYS A 33 -0.93 -7.02 8.91
C LYS A 33 -1.00 -8.51 9.21
N ASN A 34 0.18 -9.15 9.31
CA ASN A 34 0.28 -10.58 9.62
C ASN A 34 -0.58 -11.44 8.69
N GLY A 35 -0.65 -11.07 7.43
CA GLY A 35 -1.40 -11.81 6.42
C GLY A 35 -2.89 -11.49 6.33
N SER A 36 -3.38 -10.52 7.08
CA SER A 36 -4.80 -10.12 7.07
C SER A 36 -4.97 -8.68 6.62
N ASN A 37 -5.99 -8.43 5.81
CA ASN A 37 -6.31 -7.08 5.34
C ASN A 37 -6.79 -6.22 6.51
N VAL A 38 -6.10 -5.12 6.77
CA VAL A 38 -6.45 -4.18 7.85
C VAL A 38 -6.87 -2.82 7.33
N SER A 39 -7.01 -2.66 6.03
CA SER A 39 -7.29 -1.37 5.42
C SER A 39 -8.60 -0.75 5.94
N ASN A 40 -9.61 -1.56 6.17
CA ASN A 40 -10.90 -1.07 6.62
C ASN A 40 -10.87 -0.56 8.07
N ASN A 41 -9.90 -0.97 8.85
CA ASN A 41 -9.82 -0.65 10.28
C ASN A 41 -8.83 0.46 10.60
N ALA A 42 -7.95 0.79 9.67
CA ALA A 42 -6.76 1.56 10.03
C ALA A 42 -6.46 2.72 9.08
N GLY A 43 -7.38 3.15 8.28
CA GLY A 43 -7.14 4.31 7.42
C GLY A 43 -7.50 4.09 5.96
N GLY A 44 -8.02 2.92 5.65
CA GLY A 44 -8.55 2.65 4.33
C GLY A 44 -7.52 2.15 3.33
N ASN A 45 -8.02 1.90 2.16
CA ASN A 45 -7.22 1.45 1.03
C ASN A 45 -6.57 2.65 0.32
N ILE A 46 -5.53 2.38 -0.42
CA ILE A 46 -5.04 3.32 -1.41
C ILE A 46 -5.85 3.05 -2.69
N TYR A 47 -6.60 4.03 -3.13
CA TYR A 47 -7.56 3.86 -4.22
C TYR A 47 -7.48 5.04 -5.19
N ASP A 48 -7.52 4.74 -6.48
CA ASP A 48 -7.66 5.74 -7.52
C ASP A 48 -8.45 5.16 -8.69
N GLN A 49 -9.23 6.00 -9.32
CA GLN A 49 -10.03 5.64 -10.47
C GLN A 49 -9.35 6.15 -11.74
N HIS A 50 -9.33 5.32 -12.78
CA HIS A 50 -8.63 5.64 -14.01
C HIS A 50 -9.50 5.36 -15.23
N THR A 51 -9.49 6.27 -16.19
CA THR A 51 -10.28 6.16 -17.42
C THR A 51 -9.36 6.19 -18.62
N GLY A 52 -8.84 5.05 -19.02
CA GLY A 52 -7.97 4.97 -20.16
C GLY A 52 -6.65 4.29 -19.86
N SER A 53 -5.67 4.47 -20.75
CA SER A 53 -4.34 3.93 -20.59
C SER A 53 -3.37 5.02 -20.15
N GLY A 54 -2.21 4.62 -19.64
CA GLY A 54 -1.15 5.51 -19.21
C GLY A 54 -0.70 5.23 -17.79
N TRP A 55 0.16 6.11 -17.28
CA TRP A 55 0.74 5.98 -15.96
C TRP A 55 0.07 6.91 -14.97
N ASN A 56 -0.20 6.40 -13.78
CA ASN A 56 -0.72 7.18 -12.65
C ASN A 56 0.14 6.94 -11.44
N ASN A 57 0.14 7.91 -10.53
CA ASN A 57 0.75 7.75 -9.22
C ASN A 57 -0.28 7.27 -8.22
N LEU A 58 0.14 6.32 -7.39
CA LEU A 58 -0.62 5.88 -6.22
C LEU A 58 0.24 6.08 -4.99
N SER A 59 -0.31 6.71 -3.98
CA SER A 59 0.39 6.85 -2.70
C SER A 59 -0.60 6.89 -1.55
N GLY A 60 -0.13 6.48 -0.38
CA GLY A 60 -0.94 6.52 0.82
C GLY A 60 -0.12 6.20 2.05
N CYS A 61 -0.68 6.55 3.19
CA CYS A 61 -0.08 6.34 4.50
C CYS A 61 -1.07 5.66 5.42
N ILE A 62 -0.53 4.97 6.41
CA ILE A 62 -1.32 4.35 7.47
C ILE A 62 -0.50 4.38 8.76
N MET A 63 -1.18 4.48 9.90
CA MET A 63 -0.55 4.35 11.20
C MET A 63 -1.18 3.19 11.95
N LEU A 64 -0.33 2.34 12.53
CA LEU A 64 -0.76 1.12 13.21
C LEU A 64 0.02 0.92 14.50
N ALA A 65 -0.69 0.46 15.54
CA ALA A 65 -0.05 -0.06 16.74
C ALA A 65 0.39 -1.50 16.46
N LEU A 66 1.66 -1.78 16.65
CA LEU A 66 2.25 -3.09 16.40
C LEU A 66 2.97 -3.60 17.64
N GLN A 67 2.98 -4.92 17.78
CA GLN A 67 3.85 -5.61 18.71
C GLN A 67 5.12 -6.05 17.98
N GLU A 68 6.19 -6.25 18.72
CA GLU A 68 7.42 -6.80 18.15
C GLU A 68 7.10 -8.07 17.37
N GLY A 69 7.62 -8.16 16.16
CA GLY A 69 7.41 -9.31 15.28
C GLY A 69 6.22 -9.20 14.35
N ASP A 70 5.28 -8.28 14.60
CA ASP A 70 4.21 -8.01 13.64
C ASP A 70 4.80 -7.48 12.33
N TYR A 71 4.20 -7.86 11.21
CA TYR A 71 4.70 -7.38 9.92
C TYR A 71 3.57 -6.81 9.06
N ILE A 72 3.97 -5.86 8.23
CA ILE A 72 3.07 -5.14 7.30
C ILE A 72 3.53 -5.40 5.88
N GLU A 73 2.55 -5.63 5.02
CA GLU A 73 2.74 -5.80 3.58
C GLU A 73 1.69 -4.99 2.83
N VAL A 74 1.95 -4.70 1.57
CA VAL A 74 0.96 -4.10 0.66
C VAL A 74 0.59 -5.11 -0.40
N TYR A 75 -0.69 -5.19 -0.74
CA TYR A 75 -1.22 -6.13 -1.71
C TYR A 75 -2.00 -5.41 -2.79
N ASN A 76 -1.84 -5.88 -4.01
CA ASN A 76 -2.57 -5.38 -5.16
C ASN A 76 -3.99 -5.94 -5.17
N GLY A 77 -4.97 -5.06 -5.09
CA GLY A 77 -6.38 -5.40 -5.27
C GLY A 77 -6.98 -4.83 -6.55
N SER A 78 -6.15 -4.29 -7.44
CA SER A 78 -6.61 -3.67 -8.67
C SER A 78 -7.21 -4.68 -9.63
N GLN A 79 -8.13 -4.21 -10.48
CA GLN A 79 -8.70 -5.06 -11.52
C GLN A 79 -7.66 -5.44 -12.56
N VAL A 80 -6.99 -4.45 -13.12
CA VAL A 80 -5.92 -4.63 -14.10
C VAL A 80 -4.92 -3.51 -13.88
N ALA A 81 -3.71 -3.86 -13.51
CA ALA A 81 -2.66 -2.86 -13.35
C ALA A 81 -1.29 -3.50 -13.38
N ASN A 82 -0.34 -2.78 -13.94
CA ASN A 82 1.07 -3.10 -13.84
C ASN A 82 1.71 -2.11 -12.86
N TYR A 83 2.43 -2.62 -11.90
CA TYR A 83 3.15 -1.80 -10.93
C TYR A 83 4.62 -1.75 -11.31
N ASP A 84 5.17 -0.54 -11.27
CA ASP A 84 6.61 -0.37 -11.47
C ASP A 84 7.28 -0.40 -10.09
N GLY A 85 7.95 -1.50 -9.79
CA GLY A 85 8.65 -1.68 -8.53
C GLY A 85 10.13 -1.35 -8.58
N ASN A 86 10.66 -0.95 -9.74
CA ASN A 86 12.09 -0.78 -9.89
C ASN A 86 12.57 0.61 -9.49
N ASN A 87 12.07 1.65 -10.16
CA ASN A 87 12.58 3.01 -9.99
C ASN A 87 11.57 3.97 -9.38
N TYR A 88 10.29 3.62 -9.38
CA TYR A 88 9.22 4.55 -9.05
C TYR A 88 8.36 4.08 -7.90
N GLY A 89 8.62 2.89 -7.35
CA GLY A 89 7.87 2.35 -6.23
C GLY A 89 8.67 2.38 -4.95
N GLN A 90 8.00 2.74 -3.85
CA GLN A 90 8.59 2.75 -2.52
C GLN A 90 7.60 2.28 -1.47
N PHE A 91 8.10 1.50 -0.53
CA PHE A 91 7.37 1.13 0.68
C PHE A 91 8.31 1.35 1.85
N MET A 92 7.86 2.13 2.82
CA MET A 92 8.67 2.41 4.01
C MET A 92 7.81 2.46 5.26
N GLY A 93 8.44 2.19 6.38
CA GLY A 93 7.80 2.29 7.68
C GLY A 93 8.78 2.78 8.72
N TRP A 94 8.28 3.41 9.76
CA TRP A 94 9.11 3.88 10.85
C TRP A 94 8.31 3.98 12.15
N LEU A 95 9.04 3.86 13.26
CA LEU A 95 8.47 4.01 14.59
C LEU A 95 8.13 5.49 14.84
N VAL A 96 6.91 5.73 15.28
CA VAL A 96 6.43 7.07 15.62
C VAL A 96 6.47 7.29 17.14
N GLY A 97 6.21 6.25 17.91
CA GLY A 97 6.23 6.39 19.36
C GLY A 97 5.57 5.29 20.18
#